data_dad46747bca4ce238717b41a0f09bff6
#
_entry.id   dad46747bca4ce238717b41a0f09bff6
#
_cell.length_a   1.000
_cell.length_b   1.000
_cell.length_c   1.000
_cell.angle_alpha   90.00
_cell.angle_beta   90.00
_cell.angle_gamma   90.00
#
_symmetry.space_group_name_H-M   'P 1'
#
loop_
_entity.id
_entity.type
_entity.pdbx_description
1 polymer ?
#
loop_
_entity_poly.entity_id
_entity_poly.type
_entity_poly.pdbx_seq_one_letter_code
_entity_poly.pdbx_strand_id
1 'polypeptide(L)'
;MSEQRLGILGGMGPQATQDFYQRILDRTDASCDQEHLPTLIWSDTSMPDRTAAILGGDVEGCYRRLLDGARLLERGGCTALAIPCNTSHYFADRLQGDIAIPLIHMPRETVGVLAADGKKRAGILATDGTVQTGIYQRECAARGMEGVTPPADVQKLVMSIIYDEIKRGEKGSREKFAAIDRWLRASGCDAAILGCTELSVYRTYHGLPDYYLDAMEILAERCITACGYRLRMV
;
A
#
# COMPACT_ATOMS: atom_id res chain seq x y z
N MET A 1 14.79 26.28 -5.04
CA MET A 1 13.88 25.11 -5.12
C MET A 1 13.13 25.07 -3.80
N SER A 2 11.80 24.95 -3.80
CA SER A 2 11.05 24.73 -2.54
C SER A 2 11.56 23.44 -1.91
N GLU A 3 11.77 23.47 -0.60
CA GLU A 3 12.15 22.28 0.16
C GLU A 3 11.08 21.18 -0.02
N GLN A 4 11.47 20.02 -0.54
CA GLN A 4 10.55 18.91 -0.73
C GLN A 4 10.20 18.30 0.63
N ARG A 5 8.92 18.07 0.87
CA ARG A 5 8.41 17.50 2.13
C ARG A 5 7.33 16.48 1.84
N LEU A 6 7.52 15.26 2.31
CA LEU A 6 6.53 14.21 2.19
C LEU A 6 5.45 14.34 3.26
N GLY A 7 4.18 14.29 2.87
CA GLY A 7 3.06 14.09 3.77
C GLY A 7 2.67 12.59 3.81
N ILE A 8 2.59 12.00 4.99
CA ILE A 8 2.09 10.64 5.18
C ILE A 8 0.74 10.71 5.88
N LEU A 9 -0.33 10.37 5.17
CA LEU A 9 -1.66 10.17 5.74
C LEU A 9 -1.81 8.71 6.17
N GLY A 10 -1.52 8.45 7.43
CA GLY A 10 -1.47 7.15 8.06
C GLY A 10 -2.60 6.89 9.05
N GLY A 11 -2.37 6.00 10.01
CA GLY A 11 -3.33 5.59 11.04
C GLY A 11 -4.25 4.44 10.62
N MET A 12 -4.07 3.88 9.42
CA MET A 12 -4.93 2.90 8.79
C MET A 12 -4.28 1.50 8.52
N GLY A 13 -3.47 0.83 9.36
CA GLY A 13 -3.26 1.09 10.77
C GLY A 13 -1.99 1.85 11.16
N PRO A 14 -1.93 2.15 12.45
CA PRO A 14 -0.81 2.89 13.01
C PRO A 14 0.51 2.13 12.97
N GLN A 15 0.51 0.82 13.22
CA GLN A 15 1.69 -0.03 13.12
C GLN A 15 2.25 -0.03 11.68
N ALA A 16 1.38 -0.16 10.68
CA ALA A 16 1.79 -0.11 9.27
C ALA A 16 2.33 1.29 8.88
N THR A 17 1.82 2.36 9.50
CA THR A 17 2.31 3.72 9.29
C THR A 17 3.73 3.88 9.84
N GLN A 18 4.01 3.33 11.01
CA GLN A 18 5.35 3.31 11.60
C GLN A 18 6.33 2.51 10.73
N ASP A 19 5.95 1.30 10.31
CA ASP A 19 6.76 0.45 9.44
C ASP A 19 7.03 1.13 8.09
N PHE A 20 6.05 1.81 7.52
CA PHE A 20 6.22 2.57 6.29
C PHE A 20 7.26 3.69 6.43
N TYR A 21 7.21 4.45 7.52
CA TYR A 21 8.20 5.51 7.77
C TYR A 21 9.59 4.92 8.01
N GLN A 22 9.69 3.80 8.73
CA GLN A 22 10.96 3.10 8.91
C GLN A 22 11.58 2.69 7.57
N ARG A 23 10.78 2.16 6.63
CA ARG A 23 11.24 1.82 5.26
C ARG A 23 11.76 3.03 4.51
N ILE A 24 11.12 4.19 4.63
CA ILE A 24 11.63 5.44 4.04
C ILE A 24 13.00 5.79 4.61
N LEU A 25 13.21 5.66 5.93
CA LEU A 25 14.51 5.89 6.56
C LEU A 25 15.57 4.90 6.07
N ASP A 26 15.25 3.61 6.05
CA ASP A 26 16.17 2.54 5.68
C ASP A 26 16.58 2.61 4.20
N ARG A 27 15.63 3.00 3.32
CA ARG A 27 15.82 3.04 1.87
C ARG A 27 16.35 4.37 1.34
N THR A 28 16.37 5.44 2.16
CA THR A 28 16.98 6.71 1.76
C THR A 28 18.51 6.58 1.83
N ASP A 29 19.21 6.98 0.75
CA ASP A 29 20.66 7.06 0.71
C ASP A 29 21.12 8.31 1.47
N ALA A 30 21.23 8.18 2.79
CA ALA A 30 21.59 9.23 3.72
C ALA A 30 22.72 8.77 4.65
N SER A 31 23.67 9.67 4.89
CA SER A 31 24.81 9.48 5.79
C SER A 31 24.67 10.25 7.10
N CYS A 32 23.72 11.21 7.15
CA CYS A 32 23.40 12.01 8.33
C CYS A 32 21.93 12.44 8.29
N ASP A 33 21.43 12.99 9.41
CA ASP A 33 20.02 13.37 9.58
C ASP A 33 19.54 14.36 8.51
N GLN A 34 20.38 15.27 8.08
CA GLN A 34 20.05 16.35 7.14
C GLN A 34 19.88 15.86 5.70
N GLU A 35 20.31 14.64 5.40
CA GLU A 35 20.16 13.99 4.09
C GLU A 35 18.90 13.15 3.97
N HIS A 36 18.15 12.98 5.07
CA HIS A 36 16.87 12.30 5.05
C HIS A 36 15.74 13.19 4.52
N LEU A 37 14.72 12.55 3.94
CA LEU A 37 13.53 13.20 3.40
C LEU A 37 12.70 13.84 4.52
N PRO A 38 12.51 15.18 4.54
CA PRO A 38 11.62 15.84 5.49
C PRO A 38 10.20 15.30 5.38
N THR A 39 9.64 14.85 6.50
CA THR A 39 8.37 14.12 6.50
C THR A 39 7.44 14.65 7.58
N LEU A 40 6.17 14.87 7.22
CA LEU A 40 5.08 15.16 8.14
C LEU A 40 4.11 13.98 8.16
N ILE A 41 3.89 13.39 9.33
CA ILE A 41 3.03 12.21 9.49
C ILE A 41 1.76 12.61 10.25
N TRP A 42 0.61 12.41 9.60
CA TRP A 42 -0.69 12.47 10.26
C TRP A 42 -1.25 11.06 10.40
N SER A 43 -1.13 10.48 11.60
CA SER A 43 -1.62 9.14 11.92
C SER A 43 -3.02 9.23 12.51
N ASP A 44 -4.05 9.20 11.65
CA ASP A 44 -5.46 9.28 12.05
C ASP A 44 -6.03 7.89 12.36
N THR A 45 -5.93 7.48 13.62
CA THR A 45 -6.46 6.20 14.09
C THR A 45 -7.99 6.17 14.24
N SER A 46 -8.65 7.33 14.10
CA SER A 46 -10.12 7.44 14.12
C SER A 46 -10.75 7.33 12.73
N MET A 47 -9.93 7.10 11.70
CA MET A 47 -10.40 6.82 10.33
C MET A 47 -11.30 5.58 10.30
N PRO A 48 -12.53 5.65 9.76
CA PRO A 48 -13.41 4.49 9.61
C PRO A 48 -12.73 3.33 8.88
N ASP A 49 -13.09 2.09 9.15
CA ASP A 49 -12.58 0.96 8.36
C ASP A 49 -12.99 1.12 6.89
N ARG A 50 -12.00 1.14 6.00
CA ARG A 50 -12.18 1.43 4.56
C ARG A 50 -12.94 0.32 3.85
N THR A 51 -12.66 -0.94 4.23
CA THR A 51 -13.39 -2.09 3.66
C THR A 51 -14.87 -2.01 4.04
N ALA A 52 -15.18 -1.80 5.32
CA ALA A 52 -16.56 -1.67 5.78
C ALA A 52 -17.26 -0.46 5.15
N ALA A 53 -16.60 0.70 5.06
CA ALA A 53 -17.15 1.88 4.43
C ALA A 53 -17.51 1.65 2.96
N ILE A 54 -16.61 1.01 2.19
CA ILE A 54 -16.80 0.77 0.75
C ILE A 54 -17.87 -0.29 0.48
N LEU A 55 -17.93 -1.35 1.29
CA LEU A 55 -18.81 -2.51 1.04
C LEU A 55 -20.24 -2.33 1.56
N GLY A 56 -20.64 -1.19 2.04
CA GLY A 56 -22.01 -0.93 2.48
C GLY A 56 -22.14 0.06 3.62
N GLY A 57 -21.05 0.74 3.97
CA GLY A 57 -21.03 1.76 5.01
C GLY A 57 -21.08 3.19 4.47
N ASP A 58 -20.55 4.11 5.26
CA ASP A 58 -20.48 5.55 4.93
C ASP A 58 -19.25 5.86 4.07
N VAL A 59 -19.38 5.69 2.76
CA VAL A 59 -18.35 6.01 1.77
C VAL A 59 -17.99 7.50 1.81
N GLU A 60 -18.97 8.39 1.91
CA GLU A 60 -18.75 9.84 1.91
C GLU A 60 -18.10 10.34 3.21
N GLY A 61 -18.45 9.79 4.35
CA GLY A 61 -17.81 10.12 5.63
C GLY A 61 -16.36 9.67 5.65
N CYS A 62 -16.07 8.47 5.13
CA CYS A 62 -14.71 7.98 4.98
C CYS A 62 -13.89 8.87 4.02
N TYR A 63 -14.46 9.25 2.87
CA TYR A 63 -13.79 10.15 1.91
C TYR A 63 -13.49 11.52 2.52
N ARG A 64 -14.47 12.16 3.16
CA ARG A 64 -14.28 13.49 3.79
C ARG A 64 -13.15 13.47 4.79
N ARG A 65 -13.06 12.42 5.58
CA ARG A 65 -11.99 12.30 6.57
C ARG A 65 -10.60 12.11 5.92
N LEU A 66 -10.51 11.35 4.83
CA LEU A 66 -9.27 11.26 4.04
C LEU A 66 -8.89 12.63 3.46
N LEU A 67 -9.85 13.37 2.90
CA LEU A 67 -9.62 14.70 2.35
C LEU A 67 -9.18 15.70 3.41
N ASP A 68 -9.78 15.69 4.60
CA ASP A 68 -9.39 16.57 5.71
C ASP A 68 -7.94 16.32 6.14
N GLY A 69 -7.55 15.04 6.25
CA GLY A 69 -6.17 14.66 6.55
C GLY A 69 -5.18 15.06 5.44
N ALA A 70 -5.54 14.87 4.18
CA ALA A 70 -4.71 15.28 3.04
C ALA A 70 -4.53 16.80 3.00
N ARG A 71 -5.60 17.57 3.20
CA ARG A 71 -5.54 19.04 3.27
C ARG A 71 -4.77 19.55 4.49
N LEU A 72 -4.80 18.83 5.60
CA LEU A 72 -3.96 19.14 6.78
C LEU A 72 -2.47 19.06 6.40
N LEU A 73 -2.06 17.99 5.73
CA LEU A 73 -0.68 17.79 5.28
C LEU A 73 -0.28 18.82 4.22
N GLU A 74 -1.16 19.12 3.27
CA GLU A 74 -0.95 20.15 2.27
C GLU A 74 -0.73 21.54 2.92
N ARG A 75 -1.61 21.95 3.86
CA ARG A 75 -1.43 23.19 4.65
C ARG A 75 -0.17 23.16 5.53
N GLY A 76 0.29 21.96 5.93
CA GLY A 76 1.56 21.74 6.62
C GLY A 76 2.79 21.91 5.74
N GLY A 77 2.60 22.31 4.46
CA GLY A 77 3.68 22.56 3.51
C GLY A 77 4.26 21.31 2.89
N CYS A 78 3.53 20.19 2.91
CA CYS A 78 3.94 18.99 2.16
C CYS A 78 3.81 19.25 0.66
N THR A 79 4.72 18.66 -0.12
CA THR A 79 4.81 18.81 -1.58
C THR A 79 4.42 17.53 -2.33
N ALA A 80 4.24 16.44 -1.60
CA ALA A 80 3.72 15.16 -2.09
C ALA A 80 2.96 14.44 -0.96
N LEU A 81 2.00 13.60 -1.31
CA LEU A 81 1.19 12.83 -0.38
C LEU A 81 1.37 11.34 -0.61
N ALA A 82 1.57 10.59 0.47
CA ALA A 82 1.52 9.14 0.50
C ALA A 82 0.44 8.64 1.46
N ILE A 83 -0.27 7.58 1.07
CA ILE A 83 -1.26 6.90 1.91
C ILE A 83 -0.87 5.42 2.01
N PRO A 84 -0.20 4.98 3.09
CA PRO A 84 0.18 3.57 3.28
C PRO A 84 -1.04 2.71 3.65
N CYS A 85 -2.01 2.69 2.76
CA CYS A 85 -3.24 1.90 2.86
C CYS A 85 -3.78 1.61 1.46
N ASN A 86 -3.71 0.35 1.03
CA ASN A 86 -4.14 -0.04 -0.31
C ASN A 86 -5.62 0.27 -0.57
N THR A 87 -6.50 -0.08 0.36
CA THR A 87 -7.95 0.12 0.22
C THR A 87 -8.33 1.59 0.07
N SER A 88 -7.58 2.52 0.70
CA SER A 88 -7.83 3.96 0.59
C SER A 88 -7.63 4.49 -0.84
N HIS A 89 -6.89 3.77 -1.69
CA HIS A 89 -6.70 4.15 -3.09
C HIS A 89 -7.97 3.96 -3.96
N TYR A 90 -9.04 3.40 -3.40
CA TYR A 90 -10.38 3.54 -3.98
C TYR A 90 -10.78 5.01 -4.20
N PHE A 91 -10.31 5.89 -3.34
CA PHE A 91 -10.60 7.33 -3.37
C PHE A 91 -9.52 8.14 -4.10
N ALA A 92 -8.46 7.50 -4.63
CA ALA A 92 -7.25 8.21 -5.07
C ALA A 92 -7.52 9.25 -6.17
N ASP A 93 -8.27 8.90 -7.22
CA ASP A 93 -8.55 9.82 -8.33
C ASP A 93 -9.40 11.00 -7.88
N ARG A 94 -10.40 10.75 -7.03
CA ARG A 94 -11.23 11.80 -6.44
C ARG A 94 -10.40 12.71 -5.52
N LEU A 95 -9.58 12.11 -4.66
CA LEU A 95 -8.71 12.84 -3.74
C LEU A 95 -7.71 13.72 -4.50
N GLN A 96 -7.11 13.20 -5.57
CA GLN A 96 -6.19 13.97 -6.43
C GLN A 96 -6.88 15.17 -7.10
N GLY A 97 -8.18 15.08 -7.38
CA GLY A 97 -8.97 16.22 -7.90
C GLY A 97 -9.24 17.31 -6.85
N ASP A 98 -9.18 16.97 -5.56
CA ASP A 98 -9.53 17.85 -4.44
C ASP A 98 -8.33 18.41 -3.66
N ILE A 99 -7.08 18.02 -4.02
CA ILE A 99 -5.81 18.52 -3.46
C ILE A 99 -4.87 18.98 -4.57
N ALA A 100 -3.97 19.92 -4.27
CA ALA A 100 -3.01 20.47 -5.24
C ALA A 100 -1.70 19.68 -5.28
N ILE A 101 -1.32 19.01 -4.19
CA ILE A 101 -0.08 18.23 -4.14
C ILE A 101 -0.28 16.83 -4.76
N PRO A 102 0.72 16.27 -5.45
CA PRO A 102 0.60 14.94 -6.06
C PRO A 102 0.43 13.84 -5.01
N LEU A 103 -0.56 12.96 -5.24
CA LEU A 103 -0.71 11.71 -4.52
C LEU A 103 0.11 10.61 -5.20
N ILE A 104 1.05 10.01 -4.47
CA ILE A 104 1.82 8.87 -4.96
C ILE A 104 0.92 7.63 -4.89
N HIS A 105 0.50 7.14 -6.06
CA HIS A 105 -0.56 6.13 -6.18
C HIS A 105 -0.01 4.71 -6.02
N MET A 106 -0.01 4.17 -4.79
CA MET A 106 0.58 2.87 -4.44
C MET A 106 0.23 1.73 -5.43
N PRO A 107 -1.03 1.41 -5.75
CA PRO A 107 -1.35 0.33 -6.69
C PRO A 107 -0.78 0.56 -8.09
N ARG A 108 -0.83 1.79 -8.59
CA ARG A 108 -0.30 2.17 -9.91
C ARG A 108 1.21 1.96 -10.00
N GLU A 109 1.94 2.40 -8.98
CA GLU A 109 3.39 2.24 -8.90
C GLU A 109 3.78 0.76 -8.77
N THR A 110 3.06 0.00 -7.94
CA THR A 110 3.30 -1.43 -7.74
C THR A 110 3.14 -2.22 -9.05
N VAL A 111 2.03 -2.02 -9.76
CA VAL A 111 1.80 -2.70 -11.04
C VAL A 111 2.79 -2.22 -12.11
N GLY A 112 3.19 -0.94 -12.05
CA GLY A 112 4.22 -0.38 -12.93
C GLY A 112 5.55 -1.14 -12.85
N VAL A 113 5.98 -1.51 -11.64
CA VAL A 113 7.20 -2.33 -11.43
C VAL A 113 7.04 -3.71 -12.06
N LEU A 114 5.94 -4.41 -11.78
CA LEU A 114 5.70 -5.74 -12.37
C LEU A 114 5.66 -5.71 -13.91
N ALA A 115 5.05 -4.68 -14.49
CA ALA A 115 5.00 -4.51 -15.93
C ALA A 115 6.40 -4.26 -16.53
N ALA A 116 7.22 -3.45 -15.87
CA ALA A 116 8.60 -3.20 -16.27
C ALA A 116 9.46 -4.47 -16.21
N ASP A 117 9.21 -5.34 -15.22
CA ASP A 117 9.83 -6.66 -15.09
C ASP A 117 9.27 -7.72 -16.06
N GLY A 118 8.39 -7.32 -16.98
CA GLY A 118 7.83 -8.20 -18.00
C GLY A 118 6.79 -9.21 -17.49
N LYS A 119 6.31 -9.05 -16.25
CA LYS A 119 5.27 -9.91 -15.68
C LYS A 119 3.96 -9.77 -16.46
N LYS A 120 3.19 -10.87 -16.53
CA LYS A 120 1.94 -10.92 -17.30
C LYS A 120 0.72 -11.25 -16.44
N ARG A 121 0.91 -12.00 -15.36
CA ARG A 121 -0.18 -12.51 -14.55
C ARG A 121 0.14 -12.39 -13.06
N ALA A 122 -0.44 -11.38 -12.40
CA ALA A 122 -0.18 -11.09 -10.99
C ALA A 122 -1.33 -11.54 -10.09
N GLY A 123 -1.02 -12.35 -9.08
CA GLY A 123 -1.95 -12.65 -8.00
C GLY A 123 -2.12 -11.46 -7.07
N ILE A 124 -3.35 -11.10 -6.70
CA ILE A 124 -3.64 -9.94 -5.85
C ILE A 124 -4.08 -10.44 -4.48
N LEU A 125 -3.22 -10.29 -3.48
CA LEU A 125 -3.51 -10.59 -2.08
C LEU A 125 -3.87 -9.31 -1.34
N ALA A 126 -5.15 -9.08 -1.07
CA ALA A 126 -5.64 -7.83 -0.50
C ALA A 126 -6.93 -8.04 0.31
N THR A 127 -7.41 -6.98 0.97
CA THR A 127 -8.72 -7.01 1.64
C THR A 127 -9.86 -7.15 0.64
N ASP A 128 -11.03 -7.62 1.11
CA ASP A 128 -12.25 -7.71 0.28
C ASP A 128 -12.61 -6.37 -0.36
N GLY A 129 -12.46 -5.26 0.36
CA GLY A 129 -12.68 -3.93 -0.18
C GLY A 129 -11.77 -3.59 -1.36
N THR A 130 -10.49 -3.94 -1.27
CA THR A 130 -9.52 -3.73 -2.37
C THR A 130 -9.82 -4.64 -3.55
N VAL A 131 -10.15 -5.91 -3.29
CA VAL A 131 -10.47 -6.90 -4.33
C VAL A 131 -11.76 -6.53 -5.08
N GLN A 132 -12.84 -6.22 -4.35
CA GLN A 132 -14.15 -5.94 -4.95
C GLN A 132 -14.17 -4.61 -5.72
N THR A 133 -13.41 -3.61 -5.29
CA THR A 133 -13.29 -2.33 -6.01
C THR A 133 -12.46 -2.43 -7.28
N GLY A 134 -11.70 -3.51 -7.47
CA GLY A 134 -10.93 -3.75 -8.69
C GLY A 134 -9.76 -2.80 -8.91
N ILE A 135 -9.22 -2.18 -7.86
CA ILE A 135 -8.14 -1.18 -7.97
C ILE A 135 -6.93 -1.75 -8.69
N TYR A 136 -6.43 -2.89 -8.23
CA TYR A 136 -5.26 -3.55 -8.84
C TYR A 136 -5.58 -4.15 -10.21
N GLN A 137 -6.77 -4.73 -10.37
CA GLN A 137 -7.20 -5.32 -11.65
C GLN A 137 -7.22 -4.26 -12.76
N ARG A 138 -7.72 -3.04 -12.48
CA ARG A 138 -7.69 -1.93 -13.44
C ARG A 138 -6.27 -1.50 -13.80
N GLU A 139 -5.38 -1.38 -12.82
CA GLU A 139 -3.98 -1.00 -13.07
C GLU A 139 -3.22 -2.08 -13.86
N CYS A 140 -3.52 -3.38 -13.62
CA CYS A 140 -2.99 -4.49 -14.40
C CYS A 140 -3.49 -4.42 -15.86
N ALA A 141 -4.81 -4.31 -16.07
CA ALA A 141 -5.41 -4.25 -17.39
C ALA A 141 -4.88 -3.06 -18.22
N ALA A 142 -4.70 -1.90 -17.59
CA ALA A 142 -4.13 -0.71 -18.23
C ALA A 142 -2.69 -0.92 -18.77
N ARG A 143 -2.00 -1.97 -18.30
CA ARG A 143 -0.62 -2.34 -18.71
C ARG A 143 -0.55 -3.67 -19.46
N GLY A 144 -1.68 -4.20 -19.89
CA GLY A 144 -1.75 -5.47 -20.60
C GLY A 144 -1.40 -6.69 -19.74
N MET A 145 -1.60 -6.59 -18.43
CA MET A 145 -1.41 -7.66 -17.45
C MET A 145 -2.77 -8.19 -16.98
N GLU A 146 -2.79 -9.44 -16.52
CA GLU A 146 -3.93 -10.02 -15.83
C GLU A 146 -3.74 -9.93 -14.32
N GLY A 147 -4.69 -9.29 -13.63
CA GLY A 147 -4.78 -9.28 -12.17
C GLY A 147 -5.72 -10.37 -11.68
N VAL A 148 -5.18 -11.40 -11.00
CA VAL A 148 -5.93 -12.58 -10.54
C VAL A 148 -6.22 -12.46 -9.05
N THR A 149 -7.49 -12.61 -8.67
CA THR A 149 -7.92 -12.57 -7.28
C THR A 149 -8.25 -13.96 -6.75
N PRO A 150 -8.01 -14.23 -5.46
CA PRO A 150 -8.32 -15.51 -4.87
C PRO A 150 -9.81 -15.89 -4.95
N PRO A 151 -10.15 -17.17 -5.11
CA PRO A 151 -11.51 -17.66 -4.90
C PRO A 151 -11.92 -17.50 -3.42
N ALA A 152 -13.21 -17.59 -3.13
CA ALA A 152 -13.78 -17.22 -1.83
C ALA A 152 -13.16 -17.97 -0.63
N ASP A 153 -12.79 -19.23 -0.78
CA ASP A 153 -12.16 -20.05 0.26
C ASP A 153 -10.72 -19.57 0.55
N VAL A 154 -9.94 -19.28 -0.47
CA VAL A 154 -8.56 -18.75 -0.34
C VAL A 154 -8.60 -17.28 0.14
N GLN A 155 -9.54 -16.47 -0.35
CA GLN A 155 -9.71 -15.09 0.10
C GLN A 155 -10.03 -15.02 1.60
N LYS A 156 -10.80 -15.95 2.15
CA LYS A 156 -11.02 -16.06 3.61
C LYS A 156 -9.72 -16.25 4.39
N LEU A 157 -8.75 -17.00 3.85
CA LEU A 157 -7.43 -17.17 4.48
C LEU A 157 -6.65 -15.86 4.46
N VAL A 158 -6.68 -15.12 3.34
CA VAL A 158 -6.06 -13.81 3.24
C VAL A 158 -6.67 -12.84 4.26
N MET A 159 -8.00 -12.75 4.33
CA MET A 159 -8.71 -11.90 5.29
C MET A 159 -8.40 -12.28 6.73
N SER A 160 -8.33 -13.58 7.04
CA SER A 160 -8.01 -14.06 8.38
C SER A 160 -6.59 -13.66 8.80
N ILE A 161 -5.58 -13.81 7.94
CA ILE A 161 -4.21 -13.35 8.22
C ILE A 161 -4.22 -11.85 8.51
N ILE A 162 -4.95 -11.05 7.72
CA ILE A 162 -5.00 -9.59 7.86
C ILE A 162 -5.72 -9.17 9.16
N TYR A 163 -6.97 -9.61 9.35
CA TYR A 163 -7.86 -9.07 10.40
C TYR A 163 -7.81 -9.84 11.72
N ASP A 164 -7.71 -11.18 11.66
CA ASP A 164 -7.76 -12.01 12.86
C ASP A 164 -6.40 -12.17 13.51
N GLU A 165 -5.31 -12.00 12.75
CA GLU A 165 -3.95 -12.25 13.22
C GLU A 165 -3.10 -10.96 13.23
N ILE A 166 -2.65 -10.44 12.09
CA ILE A 166 -1.70 -9.32 12.03
C ILE A 166 -2.26 -8.04 12.67
N LYS A 167 -3.51 -7.66 12.39
CA LYS A 167 -4.16 -6.49 13.02
C LYS A 167 -4.31 -6.63 14.55
N ARG A 168 -4.27 -7.85 15.06
CA ARG A 168 -4.30 -8.13 16.51
C ARG A 168 -2.92 -8.26 17.14
N GLY A 169 -1.85 -8.01 16.37
CA GLY A 169 -0.46 -8.06 16.85
C GLY A 169 0.18 -9.45 16.76
N GLU A 170 -0.47 -10.40 16.11
CA GLU A 170 0.10 -11.72 15.85
C GLU A 170 1.01 -11.71 14.61
N LYS A 171 1.85 -12.73 14.45
CA LYS A 171 2.79 -12.81 13.33
C LYS A 171 2.18 -13.33 12.03
N GLY A 172 0.98 -13.87 12.07
CA GLY A 172 0.30 -14.50 10.94
C GLY A 172 0.69 -15.97 10.71
N SER A 173 -0.28 -16.78 10.30
CA SER A 173 -0.14 -18.23 10.12
C SER A 173 0.63 -18.56 8.85
N ARG A 174 1.74 -19.28 8.99
CA ARG A 174 2.50 -19.86 7.86
C ARG A 174 1.70 -20.91 7.10
N GLU A 175 0.86 -21.68 7.81
CA GLU A 175 0.04 -22.74 7.20
C GLU A 175 -1.02 -22.16 6.27
N LYS A 176 -1.75 -21.12 6.71
CA LYS A 176 -2.70 -20.40 5.86
C LYS A 176 -2.01 -19.77 4.64
N PHE A 177 -0.85 -19.14 4.87
CA PHE A 177 -0.10 -18.54 3.78
C PHE A 177 0.42 -19.58 2.78
N ALA A 178 0.85 -20.77 3.23
CA ALA A 178 1.25 -21.86 2.35
C ALA A 178 0.07 -22.38 1.48
N ALA A 179 -1.17 -22.34 1.99
CA ALA A 179 -2.35 -22.67 1.18
C ALA A 179 -2.60 -21.59 0.11
N ILE A 180 -2.42 -20.32 0.45
CA ILE A 180 -2.50 -19.19 -0.50
C ILE A 180 -1.41 -19.32 -1.59
N ASP A 181 -0.17 -19.64 -1.21
CA ASP A 181 0.94 -19.83 -2.16
C ASP A 181 0.66 -20.97 -3.16
N ARG A 182 0.17 -22.12 -2.67
CA ARG A 182 -0.22 -23.23 -3.55
C ARG A 182 -1.26 -22.80 -4.59
N TRP A 183 -2.26 -22.05 -4.17
CA TRP A 183 -3.27 -21.54 -5.09
C TRP A 183 -2.66 -20.57 -6.13
N LEU A 184 -1.82 -19.61 -5.71
CA LEU A 184 -1.15 -18.68 -6.61
C LEU A 184 -0.36 -19.40 -7.71
N ARG A 185 0.43 -20.42 -7.31
CA ARG A 185 1.22 -21.23 -8.25
C ARG A 185 0.33 -22.04 -9.19
N ALA A 186 -0.69 -22.68 -8.67
CA ALA A 186 -1.65 -23.44 -9.47
C ALA A 186 -2.45 -22.57 -10.45
N SER A 187 -2.64 -21.28 -10.11
CA SER A 187 -3.31 -20.31 -10.98
C SER A 187 -2.41 -19.75 -12.08
N GLY A 188 -1.13 -20.16 -12.15
CA GLY A 188 -0.19 -19.70 -13.16
C GLY A 188 0.22 -18.24 -13.02
N CYS A 189 0.13 -17.67 -11.81
CA CYS A 189 0.65 -16.34 -11.53
C CYS A 189 2.17 -16.33 -11.58
N ASP A 190 2.76 -15.37 -12.29
CA ASP A 190 4.21 -15.18 -12.40
C ASP A 190 4.76 -14.21 -11.35
N ALA A 191 3.87 -13.52 -10.63
CA ALA A 191 4.14 -12.72 -9.44
C ALA A 191 2.90 -12.63 -8.55
N ALA A 192 3.06 -12.20 -7.30
CA ALA A 192 1.97 -11.87 -6.40
C ALA A 192 2.18 -10.50 -5.75
N ILE A 193 1.11 -9.72 -5.61
CA ILE A 193 1.12 -8.42 -4.97
C ILE A 193 0.65 -8.57 -3.52
N LEU A 194 1.45 -8.12 -2.56
CA LEU A 194 1.03 -7.92 -1.18
C LEU A 194 0.26 -6.60 -1.09
N GLY A 195 -1.02 -6.64 -1.47
CA GLY A 195 -1.92 -5.49 -1.59
C GLY A 195 -2.63 -5.11 -0.27
N CYS A 196 -2.02 -5.42 0.85
CA CYS A 196 -2.41 -4.96 2.19
C CYS A 196 -1.16 -4.77 3.04
N THR A 197 -1.09 -3.69 3.79
CA THR A 197 0.07 -3.37 4.63
C THR A 197 0.31 -4.38 5.75
N GLU A 198 -0.72 -5.08 6.19
CA GLU A 198 -0.59 -6.21 7.11
C GLU A 198 0.18 -7.38 6.47
N LEU A 199 0.05 -7.60 5.17
CA LEU A 199 0.85 -8.61 4.45
C LEU A 199 2.31 -8.17 4.29
N SER A 200 2.58 -6.87 4.24
CA SER A 200 3.95 -6.33 4.34
C SER A 200 4.57 -6.65 5.71
N VAL A 201 3.81 -6.46 6.78
CA VAL A 201 4.22 -6.86 8.14
C VAL A 201 4.44 -8.39 8.21
N TYR A 202 3.56 -9.19 7.60
CA TYR A 202 3.76 -10.65 7.49
C TYR A 202 5.10 -10.98 6.81
N ARG A 203 5.42 -10.30 5.69
CA ARG A 203 6.70 -10.46 4.98
C ARG A 203 7.89 -10.18 5.90
N THR A 204 7.83 -9.13 6.70
CA THR A 204 8.89 -8.76 7.67
C THR A 204 9.13 -9.88 8.69
N TYR A 205 8.08 -10.53 9.20
CA TYR A 205 8.22 -11.62 10.18
C TYR A 205 8.72 -12.93 9.59
N HIS A 206 8.35 -13.25 8.35
CA HIS A 206 8.53 -14.60 7.81
C HIS A 206 9.55 -14.69 6.67
N GLY A 207 9.93 -13.55 6.07
CA GLY A 207 10.76 -13.52 4.87
C GLY A 207 10.06 -14.19 3.68
N LEU A 208 9.63 -13.41 2.71
CA LEU A 208 9.02 -13.93 1.48
C LEU A 208 9.96 -13.73 0.30
N PRO A 209 10.00 -14.67 -0.67
CA PRO A 209 10.81 -14.53 -1.87
C PRO A 209 10.31 -13.37 -2.77
N ASP A 210 11.14 -12.94 -3.73
CA ASP A 210 10.86 -11.83 -4.64
C ASP A 210 9.65 -12.04 -5.57
N TYR A 211 9.11 -13.25 -5.61
CA TYR A 211 7.82 -13.54 -6.22
C TYR A 211 6.68 -12.68 -5.62
N TYR A 212 6.80 -12.29 -4.36
CA TYR A 212 5.83 -11.46 -3.64
C TYR A 212 6.30 -10.01 -3.64
N LEU A 213 5.71 -9.19 -4.51
CA LEU A 213 6.00 -7.76 -4.54
C LEU A 213 5.23 -7.05 -3.41
N ASP A 214 5.97 -6.35 -2.58
CA ASP A 214 5.41 -5.57 -1.45
C ASP A 214 5.03 -4.16 -1.91
N ALA A 215 3.72 -3.89 -1.97
CA ALA A 215 3.21 -2.59 -2.39
C ALA A 215 3.67 -1.44 -1.47
N MET A 216 3.85 -1.69 -0.18
CA MET A 216 4.32 -0.69 0.78
C MET A 216 5.79 -0.34 0.55
N GLU A 217 6.63 -1.33 0.20
CA GLU A 217 8.03 -1.11 -0.17
C GLU A 217 8.13 -0.22 -1.43
N ILE A 218 7.37 -0.56 -2.46
CA ILE A 218 7.33 0.24 -3.70
C ILE A 218 6.85 1.66 -3.41
N LEU A 219 5.83 1.84 -2.57
CA LEU A 219 5.38 3.18 -2.18
C LEU A 219 6.51 3.98 -1.50
N ALA A 220 7.27 3.37 -0.59
CA ALA A 220 8.38 4.03 0.10
C ALA A 220 9.46 4.48 -0.90
N GLU A 221 9.87 3.60 -1.81
CA GLU A 221 10.86 3.92 -2.86
C GLU A 221 10.37 5.06 -3.77
N ARG A 222 9.09 5.04 -4.15
CA ARG A 222 8.50 6.11 -4.99
C ARG A 222 8.39 7.43 -4.25
N CYS A 223 8.11 7.43 -2.95
CA CYS A 223 8.13 8.64 -2.13
C CYS A 223 9.50 9.30 -2.09
N ILE A 224 10.54 8.50 -1.88
CA ILE A 224 11.94 8.97 -1.85
C ILE A 224 12.30 9.61 -3.19
N THR A 225 12.08 8.90 -4.30
CA THR A 225 12.47 9.38 -5.64
C THR A 225 11.61 10.54 -6.13
N ALA A 226 10.30 10.55 -5.85
CA ALA A 226 9.40 11.64 -6.22
C ALA A 226 9.74 12.95 -5.50
N CYS A 227 10.28 12.87 -4.29
CA CYS A 227 10.78 14.02 -3.55
C CYS A 227 12.23 14.39 -3.89
N GLY A 228 12.86 13.75 -4.90
CA GLY A 228 14.21 14.09 -5.39
C GLY A 228 15.35 13.50 -4.56
N TYR A 229 15.07 12.59 -3.64
CA TYR A 229 16.07 11.86 -2.86
C TYR A 229 16.53 10.59 -3.58
N ARG A 230 17.69 10.07 -3.19
CA ARG A 230 18.26 8.84 -3.77
C ARG A 230 17.90 7.63 -2.93
N LEU A 231 17.71 6.51 -3.62
CA LEU A 231 17.56 5.20 -2.98
C LEU A 231 18.94 4.64 -2.58
N ARG A 232 19.00 4.11 -1.38
CA ARG A 232 20.16 3.32 -0.95
C ARG A 232 20.24 2.04 -1.79
N MET A 233 21.39 1.82 -2.41
CA MET A 233 21.69 0.56 -3.09
C MET A 233 21.77 -0.55 -2.05
N VAL A 234 21.00 -1.63 -2.21
CA VAL A 234 20.99 -2.81 -1.35
C VAL A 234 21.72 -3.94 -2.05
#